data_32e40f5e87b199307e6df92eb20d27bc
#
_entry.id   32e40f5e87b199307e6df92eb20d27bc
#
_cell.length_a   1.000
_cell.length_b   1.000
_cell.length_c   1.000
_cell.angle_alpha   90.00
_cell.angle_beta   90.00
_cell.angle_gamma   90.00
#
_symmetry.space_group_name_H-M   'P 1'
#
loop_
_entity.id
_entity.type
_entity.pdbx_description
1 polymer ?
#
loop_
_entity_poly.entity_id
_entity_poly.type
_entity_poly.pdbx_seq_one_letter_code
_entity_poly.pdbx_strand_id
1 'polypeptide(L)'
;PSTVPFVGPEAQERDRGRAFRARIGANESSFGPSPRVIARMAGIARDMWMYCDPDNHDLKVAVAAHLGVSAENVVVGEGIDGLLSLVARMYVAPGD
;
A
#
# COMPACT_ATOMS: atom_id res chain seq x y z
N PRO A 1 -7.66 -22.71 -14.07
CA PRO A 1 -6.79 -21.62 -14.48
C PRO A 1 -5.52 -21.67 -13.64
N SER A 2 -4.36 -21.85 -14.27
CA SER A 2 -3.08 -21.80 -13.59
C SER A 2 -2.77 -20.33 -13.28
N THR A 3 -2.94 -19.93 -12.03
CA THR A 3 -2.44 -18.64 -11.57
C THR A 3 -0.92 -18.75 -11.46
N VAL A 4 -0.20 -18.01 -12.29
CA VAL A 4 1.25 -17.85 -12.11
C VAL A 4 1.47 -16.97 -10.88
N PRO A 5 2.15 -17.47 -9.83
CA PRO A 5 2.41 -16.65 -8.65
C PRO A 5 3.22 -15.40 -9.04
N PHE A 6 2.92 -14.28 -8.39
CA PHE A 6 3.75 -13.09 -8.53
C PHE A 6 5.16 -13.38 -8.01
N VAL A 7 6.17 -13.17 -8.86
CA VAL A 7 7.58 -13.30 -8.49
C VAL A 7 8.19 -11.91 -8.41
N GLY A 8 8.58 -11.51 -7.22
CA GLY A 8 9.19 -10.20 -6.98
C GLY A 8 10.49 -10.00 -7.75
N PRO A 9 10.84 -8.75 -8.09
CA PRO A 9 12.04 -8.44 -8.87
C PRO A 9 13.32 -8.90 -8.18
N GLU A 10 13.38 -8.89 -6.86
CA GLU A 10 14.54 -9.36 -6.09
C GLU A 10 14.81 -10.87 -6.30
N ALA A 11 13.75 -11.67 -6.36
CA ALA A 11 13.88 -13.10 -6.67
C ALA A 11 14.39 -13.31 -8.10
N GLN A 12 13.85 -12.57 -9.05
CA GLN A 12 14.28 -12.62 -10.44
C GLN A 12 15.74 -12.15 -10.62
N GLU A 13 16.19 -11.11 -9.87
CA GLU A 13 17.57 -10.64 -9.87
C GLU A 13 18.52 -11.71 -9.32
N ARG A 14 18.14 -12.37 -8.22
CA ARG A 14 18.91 -13.49 -7.65
C ARG A 14 19.07 -14.63 -8.66
N ASP A 15 17.99 -15.05 -9.31
CA ASP A 15 18.00 -16.14 -10.29
C ASP A 15 18.86 -15.81 -11.52
N ARG A 16 18.85 -14.55 -11.93
CA ARG A 16 19.65 -14.06 -13.07
C ARG A 16 21.11 -13.74 -12.72
N GLY A 17 21.44 -13.67 -11.44
CA GLY A 17 22.76 -13.28 -10.95
C GLY A 17 23.15 -11.82 -11.24
N ARG A 18 22.17 -10.95 -11.55
CA ARG A 18 22.42 -9.53 -11.80
C ARG A 18 21.17 -8.67 -11.55
N ALA A 19 21.39 -7.43 -11.14
CA ALA A 19 20.33 -6.43 -10.99
C ALA A 19 19.67 -6.06 -12.33
N PHE A 20 18.42 -5.61 -12.26
CA PHE A 20 17.75 -5.00 -13.41
C PHE A 20 18.39 -3.63 -13.74
N ARG A 21 18.52 -3.33 -15.01
CA ARG A 21 18.93 -1.98 -15.46
C ARG A 21 17.85 -0.92 -15.20
N ALA A 22 16.60 -1.33 -15.19
CA ALA A 22 15.44 -0.51 -14.86
C ALA A 22 14.37 -1.39 -14.23
N ARG A 23 13.75 -0.94 -13.14
CA ARG A 23 12.60 -1.58 -12.48
C ARG A 23 11.36 -0.80 -12.89
N ILE A 24 10.58 -1.36 -13.80
CA ILE A 24 9.35 -0.72 -14.35
C ILE A 24 8.13 -1.64 -14.24
N GLY A 25 8.27 -2.74 -13.49
CA GLY A 25 7.20 -3.69 -13.23
C GLY A 25 6.49 -3.45 -11.88
N ALA A 26 5.51 -4.29 -11.59
CA ALA A 26 4.79 -4.34 -10.32
C ALA A 26 4.05 -3.04 -9.93
N ASN A 27 3.75 -2.17 -10.90
CA ASN A 27 3.09 -0.87 -10.68
C ASN A 27 3.83 0.05 -9.70
N GLU A 28 5.13 -0.15 -9.52
CA GLU A 28 5.97 0.71 -8.70
C GLU A 28 6.24 2.06 -9.39
N SER A 29 6.22 3.15 -8.60
CA SER A 29 6.62 4.45 -9.10
C SER A 29 8.14 4.57 -9.14
N SER A 30 8.73 4.53 -10.34
CA SER A 30 10.18 4.68 -10.54
C SER A 30 10.71 6.06 -10.14
N PHE A 31 9.85 7.04 -9.94
CA PHE A 31 10.22 8.39 -9.48
C PHE A 31 10.48 8.43 -7.96
N GLY A 32 10.05 7.40 -7.23
CA GLY A 32 10.16 7.35 -5.78
C GLY A 32 9.21 8.33 -5.07
N PRO A 33 9.32 8.45 -3.74
CA PRO A 33 8.52 9.37 -2.94
C PRO A 33 8.99 10.82 -3.11
N SER A 34 8.08 11.77 -2.88
CA SER A 34 8.45 13.18 -2.93
C SER A 34 9.49 13.54 -1.85
N PRO A 35 10.36 14.55 -2.09
CA PRO A 35 11.33 14.99 -1.07
C PRO A 35 10.68 15.41 0.24
N ARG A 36 9.47 15.95 0.22
CA ARG A 36 8.71 16.30 1.42
C ARG A 36 8.32 15.07 2.25
N VAL A 37 7.93 13.98 1.59
CA VAL A 37 7.61 12.70 2.25
C VAL A 37 8.88 12.12 2.88
N ILE A 38 10.00 12.11 2.16
CA ILE A 38 11.28 11.62 2.68
C ILE A 38 11.68 12.37 3.95
N ALA A 39 11.64 13.71 3.92
CA ALA A 39 11.97 14.54 5.05
C ALA A 39 11.03 14.29 6.25
N ARG A 40 9.72 14.12 5.99
CA ARG A 40 8.75 13.81 7.04
C ARG A 40 9.01 12.46 7.69
N MET A 41 9.28 11.42 6.89
CA MET A 41 9.60 10.08 7.38
C MET A 41 10.85 10.09 8.26
N ALA A 42 11.90 10.78 7.85
CA ALA A 42 13.11 10.93 8.65
C ALA A 42 12.81 11.63 10.00
N GLY A 43 11.94 12.63 10.01
CA GLY A 43 11.56 13.36 11.22
C GLY A 43 10.77 12.53 12.23
N ILE A 44 9.94 11.59 11.77
CA ILE A 44 9.10 10.76 12.66
C ILE A 44 9.75 9.40 13.01
N ALA A 45 10.90 9.08 12.41
CA ALA A 45 11.55 7.78 12.62
C ALA A 45 11.77 7.42 14.09
N ARG A 46 12.07 8.44 14.94
CA ARG A 46 12.27 8.26 16.40
C ARG A 46 11.00 7.81 17.12
N ASP A 47 9.83 8.08 16.56
CA ASP A 47 8.52 7.84 17.18
C ASP A 47 7.87 6.55 16.70
N MET A 48 8.51 5.82 15.78
CA MET A 48 8.00 4.58 15.19
C MET A 48 7.85 3.41 16.16
N TRP A 49 8.33 3.54 17.39
CA TRP A 49 8.13 2.57 18.46
C TRP A 49 6.74 2.63 19.10
N MET A 50 6.02 3.75 18.90
CA MET A 50 4.66 3.94 19.42
C MET A 50 3.64 3.23 18.53
N TYR A 51 2.58 2.72 19.15
CA TYR A 51 1.40 2.30 18.39
C TYR A 51 0.76 3.51 17.73
N CYS A 52 0.34 3.33 16.49
CA CYS A 52 -0.43 4.35 15.78
C CYS A 52 -1.84 4.51 16.39
N ASP A 53 -2.51 5.61 16.02
CA ASP A 53 -3.94 5.80 16.29
C ASP A 53 -4.74 4.68 15.61
N PRO A 54 -5.47 3.83 16.38
CA PRO A 54 -6.24 2.72 15.81
C PRO A 54 -7.38 3.18 14.90
N ASP A 55 -7.88 4.39 15.09
CA ASP A 55 -8.94 4.96 14.26
C ASP A 55 -8.42 5.60 12.98
N ASN A 56 -7.12 5.81 12.87
CA ASN A 56 -6.48 6.53 11.75
C ASN A 56 -7.15 7.88 11.45
N HIS A 57 -7.56 8.61 12.49
CA HIS A 57 -8.39 9.81 12.37
C HIS A 57 -7.80 10.85 11.42
N ASP A 58 -6.57 11.28 11.66
CA ASP A 58 -5.93 12.33 10.86
C ASP A 58 -5.77 11.93 9.40
N LEU A 59 -5.45 10.64 9.15
CA LEU A 59 -5.35 10.10 7.79
C LEU A 59 -6.70 10.11 7.08
N LYS A 60 -7.76 9.65 7.75
CA LYS A 60 -9.13 9.66 7.20
C LYS A 60 -9.58 11.07 6.85
N VAL A 61 -9.35 12.04 7.75
CA VAL A 61 -9.70 13.45 7.51
C VAL A 61 -8.92 14.00 6.31
N ALA A 62 -7.63 13.74 6.20
CA ALA A 62 -6.81 14.21 5.08
C ALA A 62 -7.23 13.61 3.74
N VAL A 63 -7.50 12.31 3.71
CA VAL A 63 -7.97 11.60 2.50
C VAL A 63 -9.35 12.10 2.10
N ALA A 64 -10.28 12.22 3.05
CA ALA A 64 -11.63 12.72 2.81
C ALA A 64 -11.62 14.13 2.23
N ALA A 65 -10.82 15.03 2.79
CA ALA A 65 -10.65 16.39 2.26
C ALA A 65 -10.09 16.41 0.85
N HIS A 66 -9.12 15.51 0.54
CA HIS A 66 -8.54 15.40 -0.80
C HIS A 66 -9.55 14.89 -1.84
N LEU A 67 -10.38 13.94 -1.45
CA LEU A 67 -11.36 13.29 -2.34
C LEU A 67 -12.73 14.01 -2.38
N GLY A 68 -12.98 14.98 -1.51
CA GLY A 68 -14.26 15.67 -1.41
C GLY A 68 -15.39 14.78 -0.85
N VAL A 69 -15.07 13.86 0.05
CA VAL A 69 -16.03 12.96 0.71
C VAL A 69 -16.02 13.17 2.23
N SER A 70 -16.98 12.55 2.95
CA SER A 70 -16.95 12.52 4.41
C SER A 70 -15.87 11.54 4.91
N ALA A 71 -15.23 11.85 6.04
CA ALA A 71 -14.27 10.96 6.68
C ALA A 71 -14.88 9.60 7.08
N GLU A 72 -16.17 9.53 7.31
CA GLU A 72 -16.93 8.31 7.57
C GLU A 72 -16.95 7.36 6.36
N ASN A 73 -16.75 7.90 5.15
CA ASN A 73 -16.69 7.12 3.91
C ASN A 73 -15.27 6.65 3.56
N VAL A 74 -14.31 6.82 4.48
CA VAL A 74 -12.93 6.40 4.28
C VAL A 74 -12.59 5.24 5.20
N VAL A 75 -12.20 4.12 4.61
CA VAL A 75 -11.69 2.95 5.33
C VAL A 75 -10.20 2.82 5.05
N VAL A 76 -9.42 2.67 6.11
CA VAL A 76 -7.98 2.43 6.06
C VAL A 76 -7.69 0.99 6.46
N GLY A 77 -6.81 0.30 5.72
CA GLY A 77 -6.47 -1.09 5.99
C GLY A 77 -5.05 -1.43 5.53
N GLU A 78 -4.73 -2.70 5.55
CA GLU A 78 -3.42 -3.28 5.22
C GLU A 78 -3.17 -3.34 3.70
N GLY A 79 -3.28 -2.21 3.03
CA GLY A 79 -3.19 -2.13 1.58
C GLY A 79 -4.47 -2.59 0.87
N ILE A 80 -4.46 -2.47 -0.46
CA ILE A 80 -5.66 -2.74 -1.27
C ILE A 80 -6.07 -4.22 -1.25
N ASP A 81 -5.13 -5.16 -1.19
CA ASP A 81 -5.44 -6.59 -1.20
C ASP A 81 -6.20 -7.01 0.07
N GLY A 82 -5.79 -6.47 1.23
CA GLY A 82 -6.52 -6.68 2.48
C GLY A 82 -7.93 -6.10 2.45
N LEU A 83 -8.08 -4.89 1.93
CA LEU A 83 -9.38 -4.23 1.78
C LEU A 83 -10.30 -4.97 0.77
N LEU A 84 -9.78 -5.39 -0.37
CA LEU A 84 -10.55 -6.18 -1.35
C LEU A 84 -10.97 -7.53 -0.77
N SER A 85 -10.10 -8.19 -0.03
CA SER A 85 -10.45 -9.43 0.66
C SER A 85 -11.57 -9.23 1.67
N LEU A 86 -11.56 -8.12 2.41
CA LEU A 86 -12.62 -7.76 3.34
C LEU A 86 -13.94 -7.51 2.61
N VAL A 87 -13.93 -6.74 1.52
CA VAL A 87 -15.11 -6.47 0.69
C VAL A 87 -15.68 -7.77 0.13
N ALA A 88 -14.83 -8.65 -0.43
CA ALA A 88 -15.28 -9.95 -0.94
C ALA A 88 -15.98 -10.77 0.15
N ARG A 89 -15.40 -10.82 1.35
CA ARG A 89 -16.00 -11.57 2.49
C ARG A 89 -17.32 -10.98 2.99
N MET A 90 -17.54 -9.68 2.80
CA MET A 90 -18.78 -9.01 3.22
C MET A 90 -19.92 -9.15 2.20
N TYR A 91 -19.60 -9.20 0.91
CA TYR A 91 -20.61 -9.04 -0.15
C TYR A 91 -20.70 -10.22 -1.11
N VAL A 92 -19.72 -11.13 -1.13
CA VAL A 92 -19.71 -12.28 -2.06
C VAL A 92 -20.15 -13.54 -1.32
N ALA A 93 -21.16 -14.24 -1.88
CA ALA A 93 -21.64 -15.51 -1.37
C ALA A 93 -21.03 -16.70 -2.14
N PRO A 94 -21.03 -17.92 -1.55
CA PRO A 94 -20.61 -19.11 -2.28
C PRO A 94 -21.42 -19.31 -3.55
N GLY A 95 -20.75 -19.28 -4.72
CA GLY A 95 -21.36 -19.46 -6.03
C GLY A 95 -21.48 -18.18 -6.87
N ASP A 96 -21.14 -17.01 -6.32
CA ASP A 96 -21.06 -15.73 -7.06
C ASP A 96 -19.84 -15.66 -7.99
#